data_28cce5c641d2490171738972d3ea7f59
#
_entry.id   28cce5c641d2490171738972d3ea7f59
#
_cell.length_a   1.000
_cell.length_b   1.000
_cell.length_c   1.000
_cell.angle_alpha   90.00
_cell.angle_beta   90.00
_cell.angle_gamma   90.00
#
_symmetry.space_group_name_H-M   'P 1'
#
loop_
_entity.id
_entity.type
_entity.pdbx_description
1 polymer ?
#
loop_
_entity_poly.entity_id
_entity_poly.type
_entity_poly.pdbx_seq_one_letter_code
_entity_poly.pdbx_strand_id
1 'polypeptide(L)'
;MADALIGHTGFIGGNLARQRAFAAWFRSTDIHTLGGRSFRRIVCAGAPAVKWKANQEPAADRANLQRLFDALGACDADELVLISTVDVFASPRGVTESDDPHGPNHAYGTHRLALEDFVRDRFPRVLVARLPGVFGPGLKKNVLFDLRANHRTGFIDPASVFQWYDVTRLSGDLDRALAAGLELVHLAPEPVPTAQILARYFSRTAVAAPSDQPLRYDLQTGHAAVFGGDGPYIEDAATSLDRIGAWLESE
;
A
#
# COMPACT_ATOMS: atom_id res chain seq x y z
N MET A 1 10.87 -9.20 23.86
CA MET A 1 11.39 -8.99 22.48
C MET A 1 10.88 -7.66 21.94
N ALA A 2 11.58 -7.04 21.02
CA ALA A 2 11.32 -5.67 20.52
C ALA A 2 10.61 -5.70 19.16
N ASP A 3 9.99 -4.56 18.78
CA ASP A 3 9.41 -4.39 17.44
C ASP A 3 10.44 -3.81 16.48
N ALA A 4 10.44 -4.29 15.22
CA ALA A 4 11.29 -3.82 14.14
C ALA A 4 10.49 -3.25 12.97
N LEU A 5 11.05 -2.25 12.27
CA LEU A 5 10.52 -1.69 11.04
C LEU A 5 11.51 -1.88 9.89
N ILE A 6 11.06 -2.54 8.82
CA ILE A 6 11.82 -2.64 7.57
C ILE A 6 11.27 -1.63 6.57
N GLY A 7 12.15 -0.86 5.91
CA GLY A 7 11.76 0.11 4.89
C GLY A 7 11.44 1.51 5.42
N HIS A 8 11.96 1.89 6.60
CA HIS A 8 11.72 3.17 7.27
C HIS A 8 12.09 4.42 6.45
N THR A 9 12.91 4.29 5.42
CA THR A 9 13.28 5.39 4.51
C THR A 9 12.33 5.56 3.33
N GLY A 10 11.41 4.61 3.11
CA GLY A 10 10.37 4.68 2.09
C GLY A 10 9.17 5.52 2.55
N PHE A 11 8.22 5.77 1.62
CA PHE A 11 7.03 6.57 1.91
C PHE A 11 6.18 5.95 3.03
N ILE A 12 5.82 4.68 2.92
CA ILE A 12 5.00 3.99 3.92
C ILE A 12 5.77 3.82 5.23
N GLY A 13 6.99 3.27 5.19
CA GLY A 13 7.77 3.05 6.39
C GLY A 13 8.13 4.35 7.12
N GLY A 14 8.40 5.45 6.39
CA GLY A 14 8.65 6.76 6.98
C GLY A 14 7.41 7.34 7.68
N ASN A 15 6.20 7.08 7.17
CA ASN A 15 4.96 7.47 7.83
C ASN A 15 4.69 6.62 9.08
N LEU A 16 4.91 5.31 9.03
CA LEU A 16 4.83 4.44 10.22
C LEU A 16 5.81 4.88 11.30
N ALA A 17 7.03 5.25 10.92
CA ALA A 17 8.06 5.75 11.83
C ALA A 17 7.67 7.02 12.60
N ARG A 18 6.81 7.86 12.01
CA ARG A 18 6.26 9.06 12.69
C ARG A 18 5.10 8.73 13.63
N GLN A 19 4.40 7.62 13.40
CA GLN A 19 3.19 7.24 14.11
C GLN A 19 3.47 6.39 15.35
N ARG A 20 4.56 5.62 15.35
CA ARG A 20 4.93 4.77 16.47
C ARG A 20 6.44 4.55 16.58
N ALA A 21 6.90 4.25 17.79
CA ALA A 21 8.29 3.91 18.04
C ALA A 21 8.59 2.45 17.66
N PHE A 22 9.77 2.22 17.12
CA PHE A 22 10.34 0.90 16.87
C PHE A 22 11.72 0.83 17.52
N ALA A 23 12.08 -0.32 18.05
CA ALA A 23 13.37 -0.52 18.70
C ALA A 23 14.50 -0.87 17.71
N ALA A 24 14.15 -1.32 16.49
CA ALA A 24 15.10 -1.63 15.43
C ALA A 24 14.56 -1.17 14.07
N TRP A 25 15.47 -0.71 13.21
CA TRP A 25 15.17 -0.11 11.93
C TRP A 25 16.08 -0.70 10.86
N PHE A 26 15.49 -1.05 9.70
CA PHE A 26 16.24 -1.62 8.58
C PHE A 26 15.81 -0.98 7.27
N ARG A 27 16.75 -0.83 6.37
CA ARG A 27 16.55 -0.37 4.99
C ARG A 27 17.33 -1.26 4.02
N SER A 28 17.16 -1.07 2.73
CA SER A 28 17.77 -1.93 1.70
C SER A 28 19.30 -2.04 1.78
N THR A 29 20.01 -1.04 2.35
CA THR A 29 21.47 -1.03 2.47
C THR A 29 21.99 -1.82 3.66
N ASP A 30 21.17 -2.02 4.70
CA ASP A 30 21.55 -2.71 5.93
C ASP A 30 20.66 -3.92 6.27
N ILE A 31 19.76 -4.28 5.36
CA ILE A 31 18.78 -5.38 5.55
C ILE A 31 19.47 -6.71 5.90
N HIS A 32 20.69 -6.94 5.43
CA HIS A 32 21.49 -8.13 5.74
C HIS A 32 21.79 -8.28 7.24
N THR A 33 21.75 -7.19 8.00
CA THR A 33 21.98 -7.20 9.46
C THR A 33 20.77 -7.71 10.26
N LEU A 34 19.66 -8.02 9.58
CA LEU A 34 18.48 -8.63 10.17
C LEU A 34 18.73 -10.11 10.55
N GLY A 35 19.61 -10.80 9.82
CA GLY A 35 19.89 -12.22 10.00
C GLY A 35 20.38 -12.57 11.41
N GLY A 36 19.90 -13.71 11.94
CA GLY A 36 20.20 -14.21 13.28
C GLY A 36 19.55 -13.44 14.44
N ARG A 37 18.68 -12.47 14.15
CA ARG A 37 17.96 -11.69 15.17
C ARG A 37 16.54 -12.18 15.35
N SER A 38 16.00 -11.96 16.54
CA SER A 38 14.63 -12.34 16.93
C SER A 38 13.86 -11.11 17.41
N PHE A 39 12.60 -11.00 16.99
CA PHE A 39 11.72 -9.88 17.29
C PHE A 39 10.37 -10.36 17.81
N ARG A 40 9.68 -9.53 18.59
CA ARG A 40 8.26 -9.75 18.90
C ARG A 40 7.42 -9.55 17.65
N ARG A 41 7.66 -8.44 16.94
CA ARG A 41 6.95 -8.09 15.69
C ARG A 41 7.91 -7.45 14.70
N ILE A 42 7.78 -7.83 13.44
CA ILE A 42 8.39 -7.12 12.31
C ILE A 42 7.27 -6.45 11.51
N VAL A 43 7.35 -5.14 11.28
CA VAL A 43 6.53 -4.45 10.28
C VAL A 43 7.38 -4.25 9.03
N CYS A 44 6.98 -4.90 7.95
CA CYS A 44 7.72 -4.91 6.68
C CYS A 44 7.04 -4.03 5.64
N ALA A 45 7.61 -2.84 5.40
CA ALA A 45 7.29 -1.94 4.29
C ALA A 45 8.49 -1.81 3.33
N GLY A 46 9.31 -2.85 3.21
CA GLY A 46 10.60 -2.84 2.51
C GLY A 46 10.52 -3.20 1.02
N ALA A 47 9.39 -3.67 0.51
CA ALA A 47 9.24 -3.97 -0.90
C ALA A 47 9.27 -2.68 -1.76
N PRO A 48 10.05 -2.63 -2.86
CA PRO A 48 10.06 -1.48 -3.76
C PRO A 48 8.66 -1.21 -4.34
N ALA A 49 8.23 0.07 -4.39
CA ALA A 49 6.86 0.43 -4.78
C ALA A 49 6.79 1.17 -6.13
N VAL A 50 7.73 0.94 -7.06
CA VAL A 50 7.76 1.57 -8.38
C VAL A 50 7.25 0.58 -9.43
N LYS A 51 5.91 0.49 -9.57
CA LYS A 51 5.22 -0.48 -10.44
C LYS A 51 5.71 -0.44 -11.88
N TRP A 52 5.78 0.74 -12.50
CA TRP A 52 6.20 0.85 -13.91
C TRP A 52 7.62 0.32 -14.11
N LYS A 53 8.55 0.60 -13.18
CA LYS A 53 9.93 0.13 -13.25
C LYS A 53 10.01 -1.39 -13.08
N ALA A 54 9.30 -1.94 -12.11
CA ALA A 54 9.24 -3.39 -11.89
C ALA A 54 8.71 -4.15 -13.11
N ASN A 55 7.74 -3.55 -13.83
CA ASN A 55 7.20 -4.14 -15.05
C ASN A 55 8.15 -4.00 -16.26
N GLN A 56 8.95 -2.94 -16.32
CA GLN A 56 9.97 -2.76 -17.37
C GLN A 56 11.22 -3.61 -17.13
N GLU A 57 11.60 -3.77 -15.84
CA GLU A 57 12.83 -4.47 -15.42
C GLU A 57 12.50 -5.62 -14.45
N PRO A 58 11.76 -6.66 -14.86
CA PRO A 58 11.27 -7.71 -13.95
C PRO A 58 12.39 -8.43 -13.20
N ALA A 59 13.49 -8.72 -13.89
CA ALA A 59 14.63 -9.41 -13.29
C ALA A 59 15.31 -8.56 -12.20
N ALA A 60 15.43 -7.25 -12.40
CA ALA A 60 15.99 -6.34 -11.41
C ALA A 60 15.07 -6.20 -10.19
N ASP A 61 13.76 -6.13 -10.40
CA ASP A 61 12.77 -6.11 -9.30
C ASP A 61 12.84 -7.41 -8.49
N ARG A 62 12.88 -8.56 -9.16
CA ARG A 62 13.01 -9.87 -8.49
C ARG A 62 14.30 -9.96 -7.67
N ALA A 63 15.44 -9.54 -8.24
CA ALA A 63 16.73 -9.54 -7.55
C ALA A 63 16.73 -8.61 -6.31
N ASN A 64 16.06 -7.47 -6.38
CA ASN A 64 15.88 -6.58 -5.23
C ASN A 64 15.04 -7.22 -4.13
N LEU A 65 13.96 -7.90 -4.49
CA LEU A 65 13.13 -8.63 -3.52
C LEU A 65 13.88 -9.83 -2.94
N GLN A 66 14.74 -10.50 -3.70
CA GLN A 66 15.49 -11.65 -3.20
C GLN A 66 16.28 -11.29 -1.94
N ARG A 67 16.91 -10.11 -1.89
CA ARG A 67 17.60 -9.64 -0.67
C ARG A 67 16.67 -9.51 0.54
N LEU A 68 15.41 -9.13 0.31
CA LEU A 68 14.41 -9.07 1.37
C LEU A 68 13.96 -10.48 1.80
N PHE A 69 13.75 -11.39 0.85
CA PHE A 69 13.46 -12.80 1.14
C PHE A 69 14.59 -13.43 1.99
N ASP A 70 15.85 -13.26 1.57
CA ASP A 70 17.00 -13.82 2.26
C ASP A 70 17.10 -13.29 3.69
N ALA A 71 16.92 -11.99 3.89
CA ALA A 71 16.96 -11.37 5.20
C ALA A 71 15.82 -11.83 6.12
N LEU A 72 14.59 -11.90 5.60
CA LEU A 72 13.44 -12.39 6.34
C LEU A 72 13.55 -13.90 6.64
N GLY A 73 14.13 -14.67 5.72
CA GLY A 73 14.40 -16.09 5.92
C GLY A 73 15.42 -16.39 7.02
N ALA A 74 16.34 -15.44 7.25
CA ALA A 74 17.42 -15.56 8.22
C ALA A 74 17.13 -14.97 9.61
N CYS A 75 15.93 -14.45 9.87
CA CYS A 75 15.53 -13.89 11.16
C CYS A 75 14.29 -14.60 11.71
N ASP A 76 13.97 -14.32 12.98
CA ASP A 76 12.76 -14.84 13.62
C ASP A 76 11.89 -13.70 14.15
N ALA A 77 10.57 -13.91 14.13
CA ALA A 77 9.61 -13.04 14.79
C ALA A 77 8.37 -13.83 15.23
N ASP A 78 7.79 -13.43 16.37
CA ASP A 78 6.52 -14.02 16.83
C ASP A 78 5.37 -13.63 15.91
N GLU A 79 5.48 -12.45 15.24
CA GLU A 79 4.46 -11.90 14.36
C GLU A 79 5.09 -11.01 13.26
N LEU A 80 4.61 -11.15 12.03
CA LEU A 80 5.02 -10.29 10.91
C LEU A 80 3.81 -9.55 10.33
N VAL A 81 3.94 -8.25 10.14
CA VAL A 81 2.98 -7.41 9.40
C VAL A 81 3.63 -7.02 8.06
N LEU A 82 3.06 -7.48 6.96
CA LEU A 82 3.51 -7.12 5.61
C LEU A 82 2.62 -6.03 5.03
N ILE A 83 3.22 -4.92 4.62
CA ILE A 83 2.54 -3.93 3.79
C ILE A 83 2.65 -4.36 2.33
N SER A 84 1.53 -4.77 1.77
CA SER A 84 1.37 -5.25 0.40
C SER A 84 0.55 -4.28 -0.46
N THR A 85 0.08 -4.72 -1.59
CA THR A 85 -0.58 -3.89 -2.61
C THR A 85 -1.80 -4.58 -3.20
N VAL A 86 -2.77 -3.80 -3.63
CA VAL A 86 -3.93 -4.25 -4.45
C VAL A 86 -3.50 -4.84 -5.80
N ASP A 87 -2.33 -4.49 -6.28
CA ASP A 87 -1.80 -4.92 -7.59
C ASP A 87 -1.39 -6.41 -7.63
N VAL A 88 -1.54 -7.15 -6.53
CA VAL A 88 -1.49 -8.62 -6.55
C VAL A 88 -2.62 -9.20 -7.41
N PHE A 89 -3.74 -8.50 -7.54
CA PHE A 89 -4.79 -8.81 -8.49
C PHE A 89 -4.49 -8.22 -9.87
N ALA A 90 -4.61 -9.02 -10.91
CA ALA A 90 -4.48 -8.54 -12.31
C ALA A 90 -5.60 -7.55 -12.67
N SER A 91 -6.78 -7.74 -12.09
CA SER A 91 -7.96 -6.85 -12.22
C SER A 91 -8.58 -6.63 -10.85
N PRO A 92 -8.21 -5.55 -10.13
CA PRO A 92 -8.73 -5.27 -8.79
C PRO A 92 -10.11 -4.59 -8.87
N ARG A 93 -11.14 -5.34 -9.29
CA ARG A 93 -12.51 -4.86 -9.47
C ARG A 93 -13.49 -5.77 -8.76
N GLY A 94 -14.11 -5.27 -7.69
CA GLY A 94 -15.07 -6.01 -6.87
C GLY A 94 -14.45 -7.20 -6.14
N VAL A 95 -13.13 -7.19 -5.89
CA VAL A 95 -12.40 -8.29 -5.24
C VAL A 95 -12.22 -8.02 -3.75
N THR A 96 -12.33 -9.09 -2.95
CA THR A 96 -12.22 -9.11 -1.50
C THR A 96 -11.04 -9.96 -1.04
N GLU A 97 -10.84 -10.10 0.27
CA GLU A 97 -9.83 -11.00 0.85
C GLU A 97 -10.07 -12.48 0.54
N SER A 98 -11.31 -12.86 0.21
CA SER A 98 -11.67 -14.24 -0.13
C SER A 98 -11.34 -14.63 -1.58
N ASP A 99 -11.01 -13.64 -2.42
CA ASP A 99 -10.67 -13.90 -3.82
C ASP A 99 -9.19 -14.30 -3.96
N ASP A 100 -8.95 -15.31 -4.78
CA ASP A 100 -7.59 -15.81 -5.06
C ASP A 100 -6.88 -14.89 -6.06
N PRO A 101 -5.75 -14.25 -5.69
CA PRO A 101 -4.97 -13.43 -6.58
C PRO A 101 -4.01 -14.22 -7.48
N HIS A 102 -3.90 -15.56 -7.31
CA HIS A 102 -2.99 -16.37 -8.10
C HIS A 102 -3.47 -16.51 -9.54
N GLY A 103 -2.58 -16.23 -10.48
CA GLY A 103 -2.86 -16.28 -11.90
C GLY A 103 -1.92 -15.38 -12.72
N PRO A 104 -2.13 -15.29 -14.03
CA PRO A 104 -1.34 -14.41 -14.88
C PRO A 104 -1.49 -12.95 -14.46
N ASN A 105 -0.37 -12.29 -14.16
CA ASN A 105 -0.33 -10.89 -13.75
C ASN A 105 0.96 -10.22 -14.26
N HIS A 106 1.03 -8.91 -14.22
CA HIS A 106 2.28 -8.18 -14.49
C HIS A 106 3.32 -8.44 -13.39
N ALA A 107 4.59 -8.27 -13.72
CA ALA A 107 5.72 -8.64 -12.85
C ALA A 107 5.64 -8.04 -11.44
N TYR A 108 5.24 -6.77 -11.33
CA TYR A 108 5.07 -6.12 -10.03
C TYR A 108 4.09 -6.89 -9.12
N GLY A 109 2.91 -7.22 -9.63
CA GLY A 109 1.90 -7.98 -8.86
C GLY A 109 2.36 -9.37 -8.49
N THR A 110 2.87 -10.13 -9.47
CA THR A 110 3.40 -11.48 -9.27
C THR A 110 4.48 -11.53 -8.18
N HIS A 111 5.43 -10.58 -8.22
CA HIS A 111 6.51 -10.57 -7.24
C HIS A 111 6.06 -10.17 -5.83
N ARG A 112 5.04 -9.29 -5.69
CA ARG A 112 4.48 -8.92 -4.37
C ARG A 112 3.65 -10.06 -3.81
N LEU A 113 2.89 -10.77 -4.65
CA LEU A 113 2.17 -11.97 -4.23
C LEU A 113 3.13 -13.07 -3.73
N ALA A 114 4.22 -13.32 -4.44
CA ALA A 114 5.26 -14.25 -3.98
C ALA A 114 5.86 -13.86 -2.61
N LEU A 115 5.93 -12.56 -2.29
CA LEU A 115 6.35 -12.11 -0.95
C LEU A 115 5.28 -12.38 0.10
N GLU A 116 3.99 -12.20 -0.22
CA GLU A 116 2.89 -12.56 0.67
C GLU A 116 2.92 -14.06 1.02
N ASP A 117 3.07 -14.92 0.01
CA ASP A 117 3.14 -16.38 0.21
C ASP A 117 4.34 -16.76 1.08
N PHE A 118 5.51 -16.23 0.74
CA PHE A 118 6.73 -16.50 1.51
C PHE A 118 6.59 -16.13 3.00
N VAL A 119 6.04 -14.96 3.33
CA VAL A 119 5.93 -14.58 4.74
C VAL A 119 4.90 -15.41 5.49
N ARG A 120 3.81 -15.85 4.82
CA ARG A 120 2.83 -16.77 5.41
C ARG A 120 3.44 -18.16 5.72
N ASP A 121 4.28 -18.65 4.83
CA ASP A 121 4.96 -19.94 5.04
C ASP A 121 6.05 -19.86 6.12
N ARG A 122 6.68 -18.68 6.26
CA ARG A 122 7.87 -18.51 7.12
C ARG A 122 7.56 -18.15 8.57
N PHE A 123 6.52 -17.35 8.82
CA PHE A 123 6.25 -16.80 10.15
C PHE A 123 4.99 -17.39 10.78
N PRO A 124 4.97 -17.61 12.12
CA PRO A 124 3.85 -18.28 12.79
C PRO A 124 2.56 -17.45 12.84
N ARG A 125 2.68 -16.12 12.80
CA ARG A 125 1.55 -15.18 12.70
C ARG A 125 1.88 -14.09 11.72
N VAL A 126 0.99 -13.90 10.75
CA VAL A 126 1.17 -12.90 9.68
C VAL A 126 -0.10 -12.10 9.50
N LEU A 127 0.04 -10.77 9.43
CA LEU A 127 -0.97 -9.89 8.89
C LEU A 127 -0.45 -9.32 7.57
N VAL A 128 -1.14 -9.58 6.47
CA VAL A 128 -0.91 -8.92 5.18
C VAL A 128 -1.91 -7.78 5.03
N ALA A 129 -1.43 -6.54 4.93
CA ALA A 129 -2.24 -5.36 4.66
C ALA A 129 -2.04 -4.91 3.21
N ARG A 130 -3.03 -5.13 2.36
CA ARG A 130 -3.02 -4.69 0.96
C ARG A 130 -3.53 -3.25 0.89
N LEU A 131 -2.68 -2.36 0.36
CA LEU A 131 -3.01 -0.94 0.20
C LEU A 131 -3.38 -0.62 -1.25
N PRO A 132 -4.38 0.24 -1.47
CA PRO A 132 -4.68 0.83 -2.78
C PRO A 132 -3.74 2.01 -3.09
N GLY A 133 -4.20 2.99 -3.86
CA GLY A 133 -3.55 4.29 -3.98
C GLY A 133 -3.43 4.96 -2.61
N VAL A 134 -2.30 5.58 -2.33
CA VAL A 134 -1.99 6.14 -1.01
C VAL A 134 -1.63 7.62 -1.10
N PHE A 135 -1.95 8.39 -0.05
CA PHE A 135 -1.53 9.78 0.10
C PHE A 135 -1.17 10.10 1.55
N GLY A 136 -0.48 11.22 1.75
CA GLY A 136 -0.06 11.70 3.08
C GLY A 136 1.31 12.37 3.04
N PRO A 137 1.87 12.71 4.21
CA PRO A 137 3.12 13.47 4.34
C PRO A 137 4.30 12.81 3.62
N GLY A 138 4.97 13.59 2.75
CA GLY A 138 6.13 13.13 2.00
C GLY A 138 5.81 12.33 0.74
N LEU A 139 4.58 12.37 0.22
CA LEU A 139 4.21 11.78 -1.06
C LEU A 139 5.06 12.36 -2.21
N LYS A 140 5.61 11.48 -3.08
CA LYS A 140 6.54 11.89 -4.17
C LYS A 140 6.10 11.43 -5.57
N LYS A 141 5.00 10.71 -5.68
CA LYS A 141 4.51 10.16 -6.95
C LYS A 141 3.06 9.72 -6.80
N ASN A 142 2.33 9.68 -7.82
CA ASN A 142 0.98 9.28 -8.20
C ASN A 142 0.14 10.48 -8.67
N VAL A 143 -1.10 10.22 -9.07
CA VAL A 143 -2.02 11.24 -9.59
C VAL A 143 -2.20 12.42 -8.63
N LEU A 144 -2.34 12.18 -7.32
CA LEU A 144 -2.51 13.26 -6.33
C LEU A 144 -1.24 14.12 -6.19
N PHE A 145 -0.06 13.49 -6.23
CA PHE A 145 1.21 14.22 -6.26
C PHE A 145 1.34 15.05 -7.51
N ASP A 146 1.05 14.47 -8.68
CA ASP A 146 1.17 15.17 -9.98
C ASP A 146 0.21 16.36 -10.06
N LEU A 147 -1.03 16.22 -9.57
CA LEU A 147 -2.00 17.31 -9.48
C LEU A 147 -1.51 18.43 -8.56
N ARG A 148 -1.08 18.09 -7.35
CA ARG A 148 -0.60 19.06 -6.37
C ARG A 148 0.65 19.80 -6.82
N ALA A 149 1.62 19.09 -7.42
CA ALA A 149 2.87 19.65 -7.91
C ALA A 149 2.72 20.32 -9.31
N ASN A 150 1.54 20.28 -9.90
CA ASN A 150 1.29 20.66 -11.31
C ASN A 150 2.31 20.00 -12.26
N HIS A 151 2.59 18.72 -12.01
CA HIS A 151 3.59 17.93 -12.72
C HIS A 151 2.91 16.86 -13.57
N ARG A 152 3.27 16.77 -14.85
CA ARG A 152 2.77 15.73 -15.79
C ARG A 152 1.23 15.61 -15.85
N THR A 153 0.50 16.67 -15.54
CA THR A 153 -0.98 16.64 -15.47
C THR A 153 -1.63 16.24 -16.79
N GLY A 154 -0.99 16.54 -17.94
CA GLY A 154 -1.43 16.10 -19.26
C GLY A 154 -1.47 14.58 -19.50
N PHE A 155 -1.01 13.77 -18.56
CA PHE A 155 -1.13 12.29 -18.57
C PHE A 155 -2.21 11.78 -17.63
N ILE A 156 -2.89 12.66 -16.89
CA ILE A 156 -3.95 12.29 -15.95
C ILE A 156 -5.25 12.13 -16.71
N ASP A 157 -5.78 10.91 -16.70
CA ASP A 157 -7.07 10.59 -17.30
C ASP A 157 -8.21 10.87 -16.29
N PRO A 158 -9.08 11.86 -16.57
CA PRO A 158 -10.18 12.22 -15.68
C PRO A 158 -11.26 11.13 -15.56
N ALA A 159 -11.34 10.19 -16.51
CA ALA A 159 -12.27 9.08 -16.49
C ALA A 159 -11.82 7.92 -15.58
N SER A 160 -10.56 7.92 -15.15
CA SER A 160 -10.02 6.91 -14.26
C SER A 160 -10.58 7.03 -12.84
N VAL A 161 -10.75 5.88 -12.16
CA VAL A 161 -11.30 5.76 -10.82
C VAL A 161 -10.27 5.05 -9.94
N PHE A 162 -9.93 5.66 -8.81
CA PHE A 162 -8.95 5.13 -7.87
C PHE A 162 -9.52 5.10 -6.44
N GLN A 163 -8.86 4.34 -5.59
CA GLN A 163 -9.09 4.33 -4.15
C GLN A 163 -7.90 5.00 -3.47
N TRP A 164 -8.16 5.87 -2.48
CA TRP A 164 -7.16 6.71 -1.87
C TRP A 164 -7.11 6.51 -0.36
N TYR A 165 -6.09 5.83 0.12
CA TYR A 165 -5.87 5.57 1.54
C TYR A 165 -4.93 6.60 2.16
N ASP A 166 -5.39 7.24 3.25
CA ASP A 166 -4.59 8.17 4.05
C ASP A 166 -3.61 7.39 4.94
N VAL A 167 -2.32 7.46 4.63
CA VAL A 167 -1.28 6.72 5.37
C VAL A 167 -1.08 7.21 6.81
N THR A 168 -1.63 8.38 7.19
CA THR A 168 -1.55 8.86 8.58
C THR A 168 -2.35 7.99 9.55
N ARG A 169 -3.28 7.18 9.05
CA ARG A 169 -4.07 6.21 9.83
C ARG A 169 -3.39 4.86 10.01
N LEU A 170 -2.34 4.58 9.23
CA LEU A 170 -1.87 3.21 9.00
C LEU A 170 -1.49 2.47 10.29
N SER A 171 -0.77 3.10 11.22
CA SER A 171 -0.40 2.43 12.47
C SER A 171 -1.62 2.01 13.29
N GLY A 172 -2.63 2.89 13.40
CA GLY A 172 -3.86 2.59 14.12
C GLY A 172 -4.71 1.51 13.44
N ASP A 173 -4.77 1.54 12.11
CA ASP A 173 -5.53 0.54 11.35
C ASP A 173 -4.86 -0.84 11.40
N LEU A 174 -3.52 -0.91 11.38
CA LEU A 174 -2.79 -2.17 11.63
C LEU A 174 -3.06 -2.72 13.03
N ASP A 175 -3.08 -1.86 14.06
CA ASP A 175 -3.38 -2.29 15.42
C ASP A 175 -4.83 -2.82 15.55
N ARG A 176 -5.81 -2.20 14.86
CA ARG A 176 -7.21 -2.69 14.80
C ARG A 176 -7.30 -4.07 14.11
N ALA A 177 -6.62 -4.22 12.96
CA ALA A 177 -6.59 -5.49 12.24
C ALA A 177 -6.00 -6.62 13.09
N LEU A 178 -4.88 -6.36 13.78
CA LEU A 178 -4.24 -7.31 14.69
C LEU A 178 -5.11 -7.64 15.89
N ALA A 179 -5.77 -6.65 16.49
CA ALA A 179 -6.68 -6.86 17.62
C ALA A 179 -7.92 -7.68 17.22
N ALA A 180 -8.36 -7.57 15.98
CA ALA A 180 -9.43 -8.38 15.41
C ALA A 180 -8.96 -9.79 14.95
N GLY A 181 -7.67 -10.13 15.08
CA GLY A 181 -7.12 -11.40 14.69
C GLY A 181 -7.07 -11.64 13.18
N LEU A 182 -7.02 -10.57 12.38
CA LEU A 182 -6.98 -10.69 10.93
C LEU A 182 -5.60 -11.12 10.44
N GLU A 183 -5.58 -12.01 9.45
CA GLU A 183 -4.37 -12.47 8.75
C GLU A 183 -4.18 -11.78 7.39
N LEU A 184 -5.27 -11.28 6.81
CA LEU A 184 -5.30 -10.52 5.56
C LEU A 184 -6.34 -9.41 5.66
N VAL A 185 -6.00 -8.23 5.16
CA VAL A 185 -6.94 -7.11 5.11
C VAL A 185 -6.68 -6.23 3.89
N HIS A 186 -7.76 -5.82 3.25
CA HIS A 186 -7.76 -4.76 2.27
C HIS A 186 -8.12 -3.43 2.96
N LEU A 187 -7.14 -2.54 3.12
CA LEU A 187 -7.40 -1.19 3.64
C LEU A 187 -7.95 -0.31 2.51
N ALA A 188 -9.13 -0.65 2.05
CA ALA A 188 -9.76 -0.14 0.84
C ALA A 188 -10.88 0.85 1.15
N PRO A 189 -10.66 2.18 0.96
CA PRO A 189 -11.72 3.18 0.91
C PRO A 189 -12.59 3.01 -0.33
N GLU A 190 -13.78 3.63 -0.33
CA GLU A 190 -14.64 3.67 -1.51
C GLU A 190 -13.94 4.34 -2.71
N PRO A 191 -14.12 3.81 -3.95
CA PRO A 191 -13.52 4.40 -5.14
C PRO A 191 -13.95 5.84 -5.40
N VAL A 192 -12.98 6.71 -5.73
CA VAL A 192 -13.18 8.11 -6.06
C VAL A 192 -12.85 8.34 -7.54
N PRO A 193 -13.81 8.81 -8.36
CA PRO A 193 -13.51 9.26 -9.71
C PRO A 193 -12.52 10.43 -9.74
N THR A 194 -11.51 10.35 -10.59
CA THR A 194 -10.52 11.44 -10.77
C THR A 194 -11.20 12.77 -11.10
N ALA A 195 -12.28 12.74 -11.91
CA ALA A 195 -13.08 13.92 -12.22
C ALA A 195 -13.64 14.64 -10.98
N GLN A 196 -14.00 13.92 -9.92
CA GLN A 196 -14.50 14.53 -8.67
C GLN A 196 -13.36 15.28 -7.94
N ILE A 197 -12.16 14.70 -7.90
CA ILE A 197 -10.97 15.35 -7.31
C ILE A 197 -10.63 16.62 -8.08
N LEU A 198 -10.66 16.54 -9.42
CA LEU A 198 -10.42 17.69 -10.29
C LEU A 198 -11.45 18.79 -10.06
N ALA A 199 -12.74 18.47 -10.08
CA ALA A 199 -13.81 19.43 -9.89
C ALA A 199 -13.73 20.14 -8.53
N ARG A 200 -13.37 19.39 -7.48
CA ARG A 200 -13.36 19.92 -6.11
C ARG A 200 -12.10 20.73 -5.78
N TYR A 201 -10.93 20.30 -6.24
CA TYR A 201 -9.64 20.87 -5.79
C TYR A 201 -8.76 21.42 -6.91
N PHE A 202 -8.97 21.01 -8.17
CA PHE A 202 -8.09 21.31 -9.29
C PHE A 202 -8.85 21.75 -10.54
N SER A 203 -9.95 22.48 -10.40
CA SER A 203 -10.87 22.85 -11.48
C SER A 203 -10.23 23.66 -12.61
N ARG A 204 -9.05 24.25 -12.39
CA ARG A 204 -8.29 25.03 -13.40
C ARG A 204 -7.10 24.25 -13.97
N THR A 205 -6.85 23.03 -13.52
CA THR A 205 -5.70 22.23 -13.99
C THR A 205 -6.04 21.57 -15.32
N ALA A 206 -5.21 21.80 -16.33
CA ALA A 206 -5.33 21.10 -17.61
C ALA A 206 -4.86 19.65 -17.45
N VAL A 207 -5.69 18.70 -17.87
CA VAL A 207 -5.42 17.25 -17.84
C VAL A 207 -5.63 16.63 -19.22
N ALA A 208 -5.33 15.33 -19.37
CA ALA A 208 -5.60 14.62 -20.62
C ALA A 208 -7.10 14.59 -20.98
N ALA A 209 -7.41 14.33 -22.23
CA ALA A 209 -8.76 13.95 -22.62
C ALA A 209 -9.12 12.59 -21.99
N PRO A 210 -10.42 12.34 -21.70
CA PRO A 210 -10.85 11.05 -21.19
C PRO A 210 -10.46 9.90 -22.13
N SER A 211 -9.92 8.82 -21.57
CA SER A 211 -9.55 7.60 -22.30
C SER A 211 -10.77 6.70 -22.51
N ASP A 212 -10.77 5.94 -23.62
CA ASP A 212 -11.74 4.85 -23.86
C ASP A 212 -11.48 3.63 -22.94
N GLN A 213 -10.29 3.55 -22.33
CA GLN A 213 -9.91 2.48 -21.41
C GLN A 213 -9.37 3.04 -20.09
N PRO A 214 -10.22 3.72 -19.30
CA PRO A 214 -9.80 4.31 -18.04
C PRO A 214 -9.42 3.23 -17.02
N LEU A 215 -8.44 3.53 -16.18
CA LEU A 215 -8.12 2.68 -15.06
C LEU A 215 -9.27 2.68 -14.04
N ARG A 216 -9.61 1.51 -13.52
CA ARG A 216 -10.65 1.34 -12.51
C ARG A 216 -10.17 0.40 -11.43
N TYR A 217 -10.09 0.93 -10.22
CA TYR A 217 -9.79 0.19 -9.00
C TYR A 217 -11.02 0.16 -8.12
N ASP A 218 -11.41 -1.03 -7.70
CA ASP A 218 -12.53 -1.29 -6.80
C ASP A 218 -12.19 -2.53 -5.96
N LEU A 219 -11.24 -2.36 -5.05
CA LEU A 219 -10.93 -3.36 -4.04
C LEU A 219 -11.92 -3.21 -2.90
N GLN A 220 -12.49 -4.32 -2.46
CA GLN A 220 -13.46 -4.38 -1.37
C GLN A 220 -12.88 -5.11 -0.16
N THR A 221 -13.50 -4.98 1.00
CA THR A 221 -13.11 -5.69 2.21
C THR A 221 -14.32 -6.28 2.93
N GLY A 222 -14.19 -7.51 3.40
CA GLY A 222 -15.14 -8.13 4.33
C GLY A 222 -15.02 -7.62 5.77
N HIS A 223 -14.03 -6.75 6.05
CA HIS A 223 -13.67 -6.30 7.39
C HIS A 223 -13.95 -4.81 7.63
N ALA A 224 -14.77 -4.16 6.82
CA ALA A 224 -15.05 -2.73 6.89
C ALA A 224 -15.42 -2.25 8.30
N ALA A 225 -16.27 -2.99 9.02
CA ALA A 225 -16.72 -2.66 10.37
C ALA A 225 -15.58 -2.55 11.40
N VAL A 226 -14.47 -3.28 11.23
CA VAL A 226 -13.28 -3.18 12.10
C VAL A 226 -12.66 -1.77 12.05
N PHE A 227 -12.85 -1.08 10.94
CA PHE A 227 -12.29 0.26 10.67
C PHE A 227 -13.32 1.38 10.79
N GLY A 228 -14.57 1.05 11.15
CA GLY A 228 -15.68 1.99 11.28
C GLY A 228 -16.41 2.26 9.97
N GLY A 229 -16.13 1.48 8.92
CA GLY A 229 -16.86 1.51 7.65
C GLY A 229 -18.17 0.73 7.70
N ASP A 230 -19.05 1.05 6.75
CA ASP A 230 -20.31 0.33 6.50
C ASP A 230 -20.29 -0.19 5.05
N GLY A 231 -20.70 -1.45 4.85
CA GLY A 231 -20.64 -2.09 3.54
C GLY A 231 -19.26 -2.63 3.16
N PRO A 232 -18.81 -2.49 1.87
CA PRO A 232 -17.60 -3.14 1.38
C PRO A 232 -16.32 -2.29 1.50
N TYR A 233 -16.36 -1.12 2.16
CA TYR A 233 -15.25 -0.18 2.25
C TYR A 233 -15.00 0.29 3.67
N ILE A 234 -13.73 0.58 4.00
CA ILE A 234 -13.34 1.08 5.34
C ILE A 234 -13.78 2.52 5.60
N GLU A 235 -14.09 3.29 4.55
CA GLU A 235 -14.70 4.63 4.60
C GLU A 235 -15.33 4.97 3.24
N ASP A 236 -16.25 5.92 3.23
CA ASP A 236 -16.92 6.37 2.02
C ASP A 236 -16.07 7.35 1.18
N ALA A 237 -16.50 7.58 -0.07
CA ALA A 237 -15.81 8.47 -1.02
C ALA A 237 -15.80 9.93 -0.55
N ALA A 238 -16.84 10.38 0.15
CA ALA A 238 -16.92 11.75 0.66
C ALA A 238 -15.86 11.99 1.75
N THR A 239 -15.72 11.07 2.69
CA THR A 239 -14.67 11.08 3.73
C THR A 239 -13.27 11.06 3.10
N SER A 240 -13.06 10.21 2.08
CA SER A 240 -11.77 10.16 1.36
C SER A 240 -11.44 11.49 0.68
N LEU A 241 -12.43 12.14 0.04
CA LEU A 241 -12.26 13.47 -0.55
C LEU A 241 -11.92 14.51 0.52
N ASP A 242 -12.62 14.53 1.67
CA ASP A 242 -12.33 15.48 2.74
C ASP A 242 -10.90 15.32 3.30
N ARG A 243 -10.43 14.07 3.46
CA ARG A 243 -9.05 13.79 3.86
C ARG A 243 -8.02 14.25 2.83
N ILE A 244 -8.31 14.07 1.53
CA ILE A 244 -7.46 14.59 0.44
C ILE A 244 -7.38 16.11 0.56
N GLY A 245 -8.52 16.82 0.77
CA GLY A 245 -8.55 18.26 0.98
C GLY A 245 -7.69 18.71 2.16
N ALA A 246 -7.87 18.09 3.31
CA ALA A 246 -7.08 18.38 4.51
C ALA A 246 -5.56 18.16 4.29
N TRP A 247 -5.20 17.10 3.58
CA TRP A 247 -3.80 16.86 3.21
C TRP A 247 -3.25 17.93 2.24
N LEU A 248 -4.05 18.38 1.27
CA LEU A 248 -3.63 19.44 0.33
C LEU A 248 -3.34 20.76 1.05
N GLU A 249 -4.06 21.04 2.14
CA GLU A 249 -3.89 22.27 2.96
C GLU A 249 -2.71 22.16 3.95
N SER A 250 -2.28 20.94 4.33
CA SER A 250 -1.30 20.72 5.41
C SER A 250 0.16 20.81 4.98
N GLU A 251 0.44 20.87 3.72
CA GLU A 251 1.78 20.90 3.10
C GLU A 251 1.84 22.06 2.10
#